data_9564ac677ed6dc0816e7827f8abb5c45
#
_entry.id   9564ac677ed6dc0816e7827f8abb5c45
#
_cell.length_a   1.000
_cell.length_b   1.000
_cell.length_c   1.000
_cell.angle_alpha   90.00
_cell.angle_beta   90.00
_cell.angle_gamma   90.00
#
_symmetry.space_group_name_H-M   'P 1'
#
loop_
_entity.id
_entity.type
_entity.pdbx_description
1 polymer ?
#
loop_
_entity_poly.entity_id
_entity_poly.type
_entity_poly.pdbx_seq_one_letter_code
_entity_poly.pdbx_strand_id
1 'polypeptide(L)'
;MEKYKWWLLLLLLFVVPLYPKFPLVGIGGTFVSIRIEDFVIGLVLVGWLIGNWKDKFEGPKTPIGKAILVYWAVGLVSVFAGILLTKTSSLNLGLLHYLRRIEYMSMYFVGYWAISNIKQLGSLVKMIVLVGFVVAIYGLGQQFLAWPIISTTNSEFAKGLALSLGAGARINSTFAGHYDLAAFSLFPLLIILSTLITNKKNNWLYWIIGSLVYWVMLLSASRITFASLIIVSSIFLVRFKKWWGLVLLGIISVISVFLSPQLAGRYFNLISVARAEEKVIQNVNTVPDALKPTEVLEDRSLNIRLKASWPKALRALAKNPILGTGYSSVGLAVDNDYLRVLAETGILGLASFGLVFLRLFKSWISSKSPFVWAILCVTGGLLLNAVFIDIFEASKIATIFWLLAGVTQKFRELV
;
A
#
# COMPACT_ATOMS: atom_id res chain seq x y z
N MET A 1 -27.20 -2.07 18.36
CA MET A 1 -26.70 -1.62 17.04
C MET A 1 -25.21 -1.31 17.01
N GLU A 2 -24.61 -0.71 18.02
CA GLU A 2 -23.17 -0.38 17.99
C GLU A 2 -22.22 -1.58 17.97
N LYS A 3 -22.56 -2.69 18.62
CA LYS A 3 -21.72 -3.89 18.69
C LYS A 3 -21.48 -4.52 17.30
N TYR A 4 -22.49 -4.58 16.42
CA TYR A 4 -22.31 -5.22 15.11
C TYR A 4 -21.40 -4.38 14.17
N LYS A 5 -21.48 -3.04 14.22
CA LYS A 5 -20.60 -2.15 13.47
C LYS A 5 -19.14 -2.45 13.78
N TRP A 6 -18.85 -2.59 15.06
CA TRP A 6 -17.52 -2.92 15.56
C TRP A 6 -17.03 -4.30 15.09
N TRP A 7 -17.89 -5.31 15.15
CA TRP A 7 -17.53 -6.66 14.71
C TRP A 7 -17.28 -6.72 13.20
N LEU A 8 -18.04 -5.99 12.38
CA LEU A 8 -17.82 -5.90 10.95
C LEU A 8 -16.46 -5.28 10.63
N LEU A 9 -16.04 -4.25 11.36
CA LEU A 9 -14.71 -3.65 11.22
C LEU A 9 -13.60 -4.64 11.58
N LEU A 10 -13.72 -5.34 12.71
CA LEU A 10 -12.74 -6.33 13.13
C LEU A 10 -12.67 -7.50 12.14
N LEU A 11 -13.80 -7.92 11.59
CA LEU A 11 -13.87 -8.96 10.55
C LEU A 11 -13.06 -8.55 9.31
N LEU A 12 -13.22 -7.32 8.82
CA LEU A 12 -12.43 -6.82 7.69
C LEU A 12 -10.93 -6.79 8.01
N LEU A 13 -10.56 -6.28 9.18
CA LEU A 13 -9.15 -6.21 9.60
C LEU A 13 -8.51 -7.60 9.75
N PHE A 14 -9.30 -8.61 10.03
CA PHE A 14 -8.84 -10.00 10.14
C PHE A 14 -8.82 -10.69 8.77
N VAL A 15 -9.93 -10.66 8.04
CA VAL A 15 -10.09 -11.44 6.80
C VAL A 15 -9.24 -10.88 5.67
N VAL A 16 -9.28 -9.57 5.43
CA VAL A 16 -8.61 -8.98 4.27
C VAL A 16 -7.11 -9.25 4.23
N PRO A 17 -6.32 -9.05 5.31
CA PRO A 17 -4.89 -9.36 5.26
C PRO A 17 -4.59 -10.85 5.24
N LEU A 18 -5.37 -11.66 5.96
CA LEU A 18 -5.04 -13.07 6.19
C LEU A 18 -5.56 -14.01 5.11
N TYR A 19 -6.68 -13.68 4.46
CA TYR A 19 -7.21 -14.54 3.41
C TYR A 19 -6.26 -14.57 2.21
N PRO A 20 -5.72 -15.74 1.84
CA PRO A 20 -4.89 -15.85 0.64
C PRO A 20 -5.74 -15.55 -0.59
N LYS A 21 -5.16 -14.85 -1.58
CA LYS A 21 -5.87 -14.38 -2.77
C LYS A 21 -6.27 -15.51 -3.72
N PHE A 22 -7.09 -16.47 -3.29
CA PHE A 22 -7.65 -17.49 -4.18
C PHE A 22 -8.69 -16.88 -5.13
N PRO A 23 -8.53 -17.02 -6.46
CA PRO A 23 -9.57 -16.64 -7.38
C PRO A 23 -10.73 -17.63 -7.29
N LEU A 24 -11.96 -17.15 -7.11
CA LEU A 24 -13.17 -17.96 -7.23
C LEU A 24 -13.67 -18.00 -8.67
N VAL A 25 -13.76 -16.83 -9.29
CA VAL A 25 -14.23 -16.67 -10.66
C VAL A 25 -13.32 -15.68 -11.39
N GLY A 26 -12.70 -16.12 -12.48
CA GLY A 26 -11.95 -15.23 -13.37
C GLY A 26 -12.91 -14.48 -14.29
N ILE A 27 -12.68 -13.19 -14.49
CA ILE A 27 -13.45 -12.38 -15.44
C ILE A 27 -12.71 -12.39 -16.78
N GLY A 28 -13.36 -12.87 -17.84
CA GLY A 28 -12.75 -12.94 -19.18
C GLY A 28 -12.27 -11.58 -19.68
N GLY A 29 -11.11 -11.55 -20.33
CA GLY A 29 -10.51 -10.33 -20.88
C GLY A 29 -9.81 -9.42 -19.86
N THR A 30 -9.72 -9.82 -18.59
CA THR A 30 -9.04 -9.08 -17.52
C THR A 30 -8.34 -10.04 -16.55
N PHE A 31 -7.32 -9.55 -15.85
CA PHE A 31 -6.67 -10.28 -14.74
C PHE A 31 -7.40 -10.10 -13.41
N VAL A 32 -8.52 -9.39 -13.41
CA VAL A 32 -9.37 -9.24 -12.23
C VAL A 32 -10.16 -10.52 -12.04
N SER A 33 -10.08 -11.08 -10.85
CA SER A 33 -10.89 -12.22 -10.41
C SER A 33 -11.72 -11.82 -9.19
N ILE A 34 -12.92 -12.38 -9.10
CA ILE A 34 -13.76 -12.28 -7.91
C ILE A 34 -13.22 -13.25 -6.87
N ARG A 35 -13.09 -12.79 -5.64
CA ARG A 35 -12.51 -13.52 -4.50
C ARG A 35 -13.48 -13.57 -3.32
N ILE A 36 -13.25 -14.47 -2.37
CA ILE A 36 -14.06 -14.54 -1.13
C ILE A 36 -13.97 -13.21 -0.34
N GLU A 37 -12.81 -12.55 -0.35
CA GLU A 37 -12.66 -11.24 0.30
C GLU A 37 -13.63 -10.18 -0.25
N ASP A 38 -13.92 -10.21 -1.55
CA ASP A 38 -14.85 -9.27 -2.21
C ASP A 38 -16.29 -9.46 -1.67
N PHE A 39 -16.70 -10.70 -1.37
CA PHE A 39 -18.00 -10.95 -0.74
C PHE A 39 -18.07 -10.43 0.70
N VAL A 40 -17.00 -10.60 1.48
CA VAL A 40 -16.93 -10.05 2.85
C VAL A 40 -16.98 -8.53 2.81
N ILE A 41 -16.24 -7.89 1.89
CA ILE A 41 -16.27 -6.44 1.68
C ILE A 41 -17.69 -6.01 1.28
N GLY A 42 -18.30 -6.70 0.32
CA GLY A 42 -19.68 -6.44 -0.12
C GLY A 42 -20.70 -6.53 1.01
N LEU A 43 -20.63 -7.60 1.84
CA LEU A 43 -21.48 -7.77 3.00
C LEU A 43 -21.33 -6.61 4.00
N VAL A 44 -20.11 -6.16 4.24
CA VAL A 44 -19.83 -5.04 5.15
C VAL A 44 -20.33 -3.73 4.56
N LEU A 45 -20.19 -3.51 3.26
CA LEU A 45 -20.73 -2.33 2.57
C LEU A 45 -22.28 -2.29 2.65
N VAL A 46 -22.94 -3.42 2.45
CA VAL A 46 -24.40 -3.52 2.62
C VAL A 46 -24.78 -3.23 4.07
N GLY A 47 -24.07 -3.81 5.03
CA GLY A 47 -24.30 -3.54 6.46
C GLY A 47 -24.09 -2.07 6.83
N TRP A 48 -23.09 -1.42 6.24
CA TRP A 48 -22.84 0.00 6.38
C TRP A 48 -23.97 0.85 5.76
N LEU A 49 -24.41 0.54 4.54
CA LEU A 49 -25.50 1.25 3.88
C LEU A 49 -26.79 1.18 4.70
N ILE A 50 -27.18 0.00 5.16
CA ILE A 50 -28.40 -0.21 5.97
C ILE A 50 -28.28 0.53 7.30
N GLY A 51 -27.16 0.41 7.99
CA GLY A 51 -26.95 1.06 9.28
C GLY A 51 -26.86 2.58 9.18
N ASN A 52 -26.20 3.07 8.14
CA ASN A 52 -25.96 4.50 7.96
C ASN A 52 -27.17 5.26 7.40
N TRP A 53 -28.15 4.55 6.84
CA TRP A 53 -29.43 5.16 6.44
C TRP A 53 -30.10 5.85 7.62
N LYS A 54 -29.99 5.26 8.82
CA LYS A 54 -30.50 5.87 10.07
C LYS A 54 -29.58 6.96 10.62
N ASP A 55 -28.27 6.87 10.41
CA ASP A 55 -27.24 7.78 10.93
C ASP A 55 -26.96 8.98 9.98
N LYS A 56 -27.79 9.20 8.94
CA LYS A 56 -27.74 10.35 8.02
C LYS A 56 -26.42 10.54 7.26
N PHE A 57 -25.64 9.49 7.03
CA PHE A 57 -24.41 9.50 6.23
C PHE A 57 -23.42 10.62 6.63
N GLU A 58 -22.98 10.62 7.90
CA GLU A 58 -22.03 11.64 8.40
C GLU A 58 -20.67 11.60 7.72
N GLY A 59 -20.12 10.40 7.43
CA GLY A 59 -18.80 10.24 6.82
C GLY A 59 -18.60 11.04 5.53
N PRO A 60 -19.53 10.99 4.56
CA PRO A 60 -19.49 11.81 3.34
C PRO A 60 -19.50 13.32 3.57
N LYS A 61 -20.04 13.79 4.69
CA LYS A 61 -20.09 15.22 5.02
C LYS A 61 -18.77 15.78 5.54
N THR A 62 -17.84 14.90 5.96
CA THR A 62 -16.50 15.33 6.40
C THR A 62 -15.72 15.97 5.25
N PRO A 63 -14.76 16.87 5.53
CA PRO A 63 -13.91 17.45 4.49
C PRO A 63 -13.15 16.40 3.66
N ILE A 64 -12.76 15.28 4.28
CA ILE A 64 -12.09 14.14 3.62
C ILE A 64 -13.12 13.40 2.75
N GLY A 65 -14.30 13.09 3.30
CA GLY A 65 -15.37 12.43 2.57
C GLY A 65 -15.79 13.21 1.31
N LYS A 66 -15.93 14.53 1.42
CA LYS A 66 -16.20 15.40 0.26
C LYS A 66 -15.10 15.32 -0.80
N ALA A 67 -13.82 15.28 -0.38
CA ALA A 67 -12.71 15.15 -1.31
C ALA A 67 -12.72 13.77 -2.02
N ILE A 68 -13.09 12.69 -1.32
CA ILE A 68 -13.29 11.36 -1.91
C ILE A 68 -14.41 11.40 -2.95
N LEU A 69 -15.54 12.03 -2.65
CA LEU A 69 -16.65 12.15 -3.60
C LEU A 69 -16.26 12.95 -4.84
N VAL A 70 -15.47 14.02 -4.68
CA VAL A 70 -14.92 14.80 -5.82
C VAL A 70 -14.02 13.91 -6.69
N TYR A 71 -13.12 13.12 -6.07
CA TYR A 71 -12.27 12.20 -6.81
C TYR A 71 -13.08 11.15 -7.57
N TRP A 72 -14.15 10.60 -6.98
CA TRP A 72 -15.05 9.68 -7.68
C TRP A 72 -15.78 10.34 -8.85
N ALA A 73 -16.27 11.57 -8.68
CA ALA A 73 -16.93 12.30 -9.76
C ALA A 73 -15.98 12.54 -10.94
N VAL A 74 -14.75 12.99 -10.68
CA VAL A 74 -13.71 13.15 -11.71
C VAL A 74 -13.38 11.80 -12.36
N GLY A 75 -13.26 10.73 -11.57
CA GLY A 75 -13.02 9.38 -12.07
C GLY A 75 -14.13 8.90 -13.02
N LEU A 76 -15.39 9.14 -12.69
CA LEU A 76 -16.52 8.79 -13.57
C LEU A 76 -16.44 9.53 -14.90
N VAL A 77 -16.17 10.83 -14.86
CA VAL A 77 -15.99 11.63 -16.08
C VAL A 77 -14.83 11.12 -16.92
N SER A 78 -13.74 10.70 -16.26
CA SER A 78 -12.57 10.10 -16.94
C SER A 78 -12.89 8.75 -17.60
N VAL A 79 -13.76 7.91 -17.02
CA VAL A 79 -14.26 6.68 -17.69
C VAL A 79 -14.89 7.02 -19.02
N PHE A 80 -15.82 7.97 -19.03
CA PHE A 80 -16.51 8.38 -20.26
C PHE A 80 -15.55 9.05 -21.24
N ALA A 81 -14.62 9.88 -20.78
CA ALA A 81 -13.58 10.46 -21.63
C ALA A 81 -12.70 9.38 -22.30
N GLY A 82 -12.34 8.33 -21.54
CA GLY A 82 -11.58 7.19 -22.07
C GLY A 82 -12.31 6.41 -23.16
N ILE A 83 -13.63 6.31 -23.06
CA ILE A 83 -14.47 5.58 -24.02
C ILE A 83 -14.80 6.45 -25.23
N LEU A 84 -15.27 7.67 -25.02
CA LEU A 84 -15.84 8.53 -26.05
C LEU A 84 -14.79 9.37 -26.80
N LEU A 85 -13.83 9.93 -26.06
CA LEU A 85 -12.85 10.88 -26.62
C LEU A 85 -11.58 10.16 -27.09
N THR A 86 -10.96 9.37 -26.23
CA THR A 86 -9.66 8.75 -26.54
C THR A 86 -9.76 7.35 -27.10
N LYS A 87 -10.90 6.67 -26.92
CA LYS A 87 -11.15 5.28 -27.35
C LYS A 87 -10.08 4.30 -26.88
N THR A 88 -9.55 4.51 -25.68
CA THR A 88 -8.44 3.75 -25.10
C THR A 88 -8.91 2.73 -24.05
N SER A 89 -10.15 2.81 -23.60
CA SER A 89 -10.74 1.92 -22.61
C SER A 89 -12.09 1.40 -23.10
N SER A 90 -12.42 0.15 -22.80
CA SER A 90 -13.75 -0.39 -23.00
C SER A 90 -14.66 -0.06 -21.81
N LEU A 91 -15.96 0.02 -22.05
CA LEU A 91 -16.95 0.35 -21.00
C LEU A 91 -16.85 -0.64 -19.82
N ASN A 92 -16.79 -1.93 -20.10
CA ASN A 92 -16.77 -2.97 -19.08
C ASN A 92 -15.51 -2.89 -18.20
N LEU A 93 -14.32 -2.76 -18.82
CA LEU A 93 -13.06 -2.68 -18.07
C LEU A 93 -12.92 -1.36 -17.33
N GLY A 94 -13.28 -0.25 -17.98
CA GLY A 94 -13.23 1.08 -17.36
C GLY A 94 -14.12 1.18 -16.13
N LEU A 95 -15.38 0.70 -16.23
CA LEU A 95 -16.30 0.67 -15.09
C LEU A 95 -15.84 -0.30 -14.01
N LEU A 96 -15.34 -1.49 -14.36
CA LEU A 96 -14.84 -2.46 -13.39
C LEU A 96 -13.72 -1.89 -12.53
N HIS A 97 -12.71 -1.27 -13.14
CA HIS A 97 -11.60 -0.64 -12.41
C HIS A 97 -12.05 0.59 -11.63
N TYR A 98 -12.99 1.38 -12.17
CA TYR A 98 -13.58 2.51 -11.44
C TYR A 98 -14.35 2.05 -10.19
N LEU A 99 -15.20 1.02 -10.30
CA LEU A 99 -15.94 0.47 -9.17
C LEU A 99 -15.01 -0.13 -8.10
N ARG A 100 -13.89 -0.72 -8.51
CA ARG A 100 -12.83 -1.15 -7.58
C ARG A 100 -12.26 0.03 -6.77
N ARG A 101 -12.07 1.19 -7.41
CA ARG A 101 -11.65 2.41 -6.67
C ARG A 101 -12.68 2.84 -5.65
N ILE A 102 -13.95 2.85 -6.05
CA ILE A 102 -15.06 3.16 -5.14
C ILE A 102 -15.07 2.18 -3.98
N GLU A 103 -14.95 0.89 -4.24
CA GLU A 103 -14.92 -0.17 -3.23
C GLU A 103 -13.83 0.10 -2.17
N TYR A 104 -12.58 0.32 -2.60
CA TYR A 104 -11.48 0.56 -1.67
C TYR A 104 -11.67 1.83 -0.85
N MET A 105 -12.01 2.94 -1.49
CA MET A 105 -12.18 4.22 -0.80
C MET A 105 -13.45 4.28 0.05
N SER A 106 -14.46 3.47 -0.25
CA SER A 106 -15.68 3.32 0.58
C SER A 106 -15.35 2.80 1.98
N MET A 107 -14.23 2.10 2.15
CA MET A 107 -13.78 1.64 3.46
C MET A 107 -13.49 2.80 4.42
N TYR A 108 -13.17 4.01 3.92
CA TYR A 108 -13.10 5.20 4.74
C TYR A 108 -14.43 5.48 5.46
N PHE A 109 -15.54 5.37 4.75
CA PHE A 109 -16.86 5.60 5.31
C PHE A 109 -17.27 4.51 6.29
N VAL A 110 -16.92 3.26 5.97
CA VAL A 110 -17.13 2.10 6.87
C VAL A 110 -16.33 2.28 8.17
N GLY A 111 -15.05 2.62 8.08
CA GLY A 111 -14.19 2.85 9.24
C GLY A 111 -14.65 4.01 10.11
N TYR A 112 -15.07 5.11 9.48
CA TYR A 112 -15.65 6.27 10.18
C TYR A 112 -16.94 5.93 10.94
N TRP A 113 -17.82 5.14 10.33
CA TRP A 113 -19.08 4.73 10.92
C TRP A 113 -18.93 3.68 12.03
N ALA A 114 -17.91 2.83 11.96
CA ALA A 114 -17.77 1.69 12.85
C ALA A 114 -17.32 2.06 14.27
N ILE A 115 -16.64 3.19 14.44
CA ILE A 115 -16.16 3.68 15.74
C ILE A 115 -17.21 4.57 16.40
N SER A 116 -17.58 4.20 17.62
CA SER A 116 -18.53 4.95 18.45
C SER A 116 -17.89 5.40 19.78
N ASN A 117 -16.79 4.76 20.21
CA ASN A 117 -16.19 4.99 21.53
C ASN A 117 -14.66 4.88 21.49
N ILE A 118 -13.99 5.78 22.18
CA ILE A 118 -12.53 5.81 22.35
C ILE A 118 -11.97 4.50 22.91
N LYS A 119 -12.71 3.80 23.79
CA LYS A 119 -12.28 2.51 24.38
C LYS A 119 -12.07 1.42 23.33
N GLN A 120 -12.71 1.52 22.16
CA GLN A 120 -12.57 0.56 21.07
C GLN A 120 -11.15 0.58 20.45
N LEU A 121 -10.42 1.69 20.59
CA LEU A 121 -9.06 1.81 20.06
C LEU A 121 -8.11 0.72 20.59
N GLY A 122 -8.20 0.36 21.86
CA GLY A 122 -7.34 -0.67 22.46
C GLY A 122 -7.55 -2.04 21.78
N SER A 123 -8.80 -2.39 21.46
CA SER A 123 -9.12 -3.65 20.76
C SER A 123 -8.69 -3.61 19.29
N LEU A 124 -8.81 -2.44 18.64
CA LEU A 124 -8.33 -2.22 17.27
C LEU A 124 -6.82 -2.44 17.16
N VAL A 125 -6.07 -1.80 18.06
CA VAL A 125 -4.61 -1.95 18.13
C VAL A 125 -4.23 -3.42 18.33
N LYS A 126 -4.88 -4.12 19.28
CA LYS A 126 -4.64 -5.54 19.51
C LYS A 126 -4.94 -6.39 18.26
N MET A 127 -6.02 -6.09 17.54
CA MET A 127 -6.38 -6.81 16.31
C MET A 127 -5.31 -6.60 15.23
N ILE A 128 -4.85 -5.38 14.97
CA ILE A 128 -3.83 -5.09 13.95
C ILE A 128 -2.51 -5.78 14.33
N VAL A 129 -2.13 -5.76 15.59
CA VAL A 129 -0.91 -6.42 16.09
C VAL A 129 -1.03 -7.94 15.95
N LEU A 130 -2.19 -8.52 16.30
CA LEU A 130 -2.46 -9.95 16.12
C LEU A 130 -2.36 -10.37 14.63
N VAL A 131 -3.01 -9.61 13.75
CA VAL A 131 -2.96 -9.87 12.30
C VAL A 131 -1.53 -9.74 11.78
N GLY A 132 -0.78 -8.71 12.21
CA GLY A 132 0.64 -8.56 11.90
C GLY A 132 1.46 -9.75 12.36
N PHE A 133 1.19 -10.28 13.55
CA PHE A 133 1.85 -11.48 14.07
C PHE A 133 1.55 -12.73 13.20
N VAL A 134 0.28 -12.98 12.86
CA VAL A 134 -0.10 -14.14 12.02
C VAL A 134 0.53 -14.04 10.63
N VAL A 135 0.52 -12.85 10.02
CA VAL A 135 1.19 -12.58 8.74
C VAL A 135 2.69 -12.85 8.85
N ALA A 136 3.32 -12.42 9.96
CA ALA A 136 4.75 -12.65 10.18
C ALA A 136 5.06 -14.14 10.34
N ILE A 137 4.29 -14.88 11.12
CA ILE A 137 4.47 -16.33 11.29
C ILE A 137 4.33 -17.05 9.95
N TYR A 138 3.31 -16.72 9.15
CA TYR A 138 3.15 -17.34 7.83
C TYR A 138 4.33 -17.03 6.90
N GLY A 139 4.80 -15.79 6.89
CA GLY A 139 5.98 -15.38 6.09
C GLY A 139 7.26 -16.12 6.52
N LEU A 140 7.48 -16.31 7.83
CA LEU A 140 8.60 -17.11 8.34
C LEU A 140 8.42 -18.59 7.98
N GLY A 141 7.19 -19.11 8.02
CA GLY A 141 6.89 -20.47 7.55
C GLY A 141 7.23 -20.67 6.07
N GLN A 142 6.97 -19.67 5.22
CA GLN A 142 7.39 -19.69 3.81
C GLN A 142 8.91 -19.73 3.67
N GLN A 143 9.64 -18.95 4.47
CA GLN A 143 11.10 -18.87 4.38
C GLN A 143 11.81 -20.13 4.88
N PHE A 144 11.35 -20.69 6.01
CA PHE A 144 12.08 -21.73 6.74
C PHE A 144 11.42 -23.10 6.72
N LEU A 145 10.11 -23.18 6.49
CA LEU A 145 9.32 -24.43 6.54
C LEU A 145 8.68 -24.79 5.19
N ALA A 146 9.08 -24.10 4.11
CA ALA A 146 8.55 -24.31 2.77
C ALA A 146 7.00 -24.24 2.68
N TRP A 147 6.36 -23.42 3.52
CA TRP A 147 4.92 -23.20 3.44
C TRP A 147 4.51 -22.63 2.07
N PRO A 148 3.32 -22.99 1.56
CA PRO A 148 2.92 -22.68 0.20
C PRO A 148 2.81 -21.18 -0.04
N ILE A 149 3.14 -20.78 -1.28
CA ILE A 149 2.84 -19.44 -1.80
C ILE A 149 1.57 -19.51 -2.60
N ILE A 150 0.65 -18.60 -2.29
CA ILE A 150 -0.55 -18.43 -3.07
C ILE A 150 -0.43 -17.08 -3.78
N SER A 151 -0.02 -17.12 -5.04
CA SER A 151 0.09 -15.94 -5.88
C SER A 151 -0.96 -16.00 -6.98
N THR A 152 -1.78 -14.95 -7.05
CA THR A 152 -2.74 -14.74 -8.14
C THR A 152 -2.24 -13.71 -9.16
N THR A 153 -1.06 -13.15 -8.94
CA THR A 153 -0.52 -12.06 -9.77
C THR A 153 -0.06 -12.55 -11.13
N ASN A 154 0.19 -13.85 -11.26
CA ASN A 154 0.58 -14.44 -12.53
C ASN A 154 -0.05 -15.83 -12.67
N SER A 155 -1.22 -15.89 -13.28
CA SER A 155 -1.94 -17.14 -13.55
C SER A 155 -1.16 -18.08 -14.47
N GLU A 156 -0.26 -17.55 -15.32
CA GLU A 156 0.64 -18.36 -16.13
C GLU A 156 1.71 -19.06 -15.28
N PHE A 157 2.25 -18.40 -14.26
CA PHE A 157 3.24 -18.99 -13.36
C PHE A 157 2.64 -19.95 -12.34
N ALA A 158 1.52 -19.57 -11.73
CA ALA A 158 0.93 -20.36 -10.68
C ALA A 158 -0.08 -21.40 -11.16
N LYS A 159 -0.75 -21.20 -12.31
CA LYS A 159 -1.84 -22.05 -12.84
C LYS A 159 -2.83 -22.53 -11.76
N GLY A 160 -3.03 -21.71 -10.71
CA GLY A 160 -3.82 -22.09 -9.54
C GLY A 160 -3.14 -23.07 -8.57
N LEU A 161 -1.87 -23.39 -8.75
CA LEU A 161 -1.12 -24.29 -7.89
C LEU A 161 -0.42 -23.51 -6.78
N ALA A 162 -0.37 -24.11 -5.57
CA ALA A 162 0.46 -23.61 -4.49
C ALA A 162 1.94 -23.88 -4.82
N LEU A 163 2.76 -22.84 -4.82
CA LEU A 163 4.19 -22.92 -5.10
C LEU A 163 4.97 -22.82 -3.79
N SER A 164 6.14 -23.43 -3.71
CA SER A 164 7.11 -23.18 -2.65
C SER A 164 8.18 -22.19 -3.11
N LEU A 165 8.75 -21.45 -2.15
CA LEU A 165 9.87 -20.56 -2.44
C LEU A 165 11.13 -21.35 -2.72
N GLY A 166 11.80 -21.04 -3.84
CA GLY A 166 13.20 -21.48 -4.05
C GLY A 166 14.16 -20.75 -3.11
N ALA A 167 15.38 -21.30 -2.97
CA ALA A 167 16.43 -20.66 -2.18
C ALA A 167 16.69 -19.22 -2.63
N GLY A 168 16.65 -18.25 -1.70
CA GLY A 168 16.87 -16.83 -1.99
C GLY A 168 15.67 -16.08 -2.58
N ALA A 169 14.50 -16.71 -2.73
CA ALA A 169 13.31 -16.02 -3.15
C ALA A 169 12.74 -15.13 -2.04
N ARG A 170 12.00 -14.08 -2.43
CA ARG A 170 11.39 -13.11 -1.51
C ARG A 170 10.05 -13.62 -1.01
N ILE A 171 9.84 -13.50 0.28
CA ILE A 171 8.57 -13.90 0.87
C ILE A 171 7.47 -12.90 0.55
N ASN A 172 6.25 -13.40 0.41
CA ASN A 172 5.04 -12.59 0.24
C ASN A 172 3.97 -12.85 1.31
N SER A 173 4.18 -13.85 2.17
CA SER A 173 3.21 -14.27 3.18
C SER A 173 1.82 -14.51 2.55
N THR A 174 0.77 -13.94 3.11
CA THR A 174 -0.61 -14.01 2.60
C THR A 174 -0.90 -13.02 1.47
N PHE A 175 0.07 -12.20 1.04
CA PHE A 175 -0.13 -11.16 0.04
C PHE A 175 0.20 -11.64 -1.38
N ALA A 176 -0.26 -10.90 -2.39
CA ALA A 176 0.00 -11.21 -3.79
C ALA A 176 1.48 -11.08 -4.16
N GLY A 177 2.18 -10.15 -3.54
CA GLY A 177 3.59 -9.87 -3.80
C GLY A 177 4.35 -9.43 -2.56
N HIS A 178 5.67 -9.53 -2.65
CA HIS A 178 6.59 -9.13 -1.58
C HIS A 178 6.52 -7.61 -1.26
N TYR A 179 6.18 -6.79 -2.24
CA TYR A 179 5.97 -5.34 -2.03
C TYR A 179 4.73 -5.06 -1.19
N ASP A 180 3.64 -5.81 -1.42
CA ASP A 180 2.40 -5.68 -0.65
C ASP A 180 2.63 -6.08 0.81
N LEU A 181 3.35 -7.19 1.05
CA LEU A 181 3.74 -7.62 2.39
C LEU A 181 4.56 -6.54 3.11
N ALA A 182 5.55 -5.98 2.41
CA ALA A 182 6.37 -4.92 2.98
C ALA A 182 5.55 -3.69 3.34
N ALA A 183 4.69 -3.22 2.44
CA ALA A 183 3.82 -2.07 2.69
C ALA A 183 2.81 -2.31 3.81
N PHE A 184 2.24 -3.53 3.90
CA PHE A 184 1.39 -3.92 5.03
C PHE A 184 2.13 -3.81 6.36
N SER A 185 3.40 -4.18 6.40
CA SER A 185 4.19 -4.17 7.64
C SER A 185 4.31 -2.78 8.27
N LEU A 186 4.12 -1.69 7.49
CA LEU A 186 4.10 -0.32 8.02
C LEU A 186 2.99 -0.11 9.05
N PHE A 187 1.81 -0.75 8.85
CA PHE A 187 0.67 -0.59 9.76
C PHE A 187 0.98 -1.13 11.16
N PRO A 188 1.27 -2.43 11.36
CA PRO A 188 1.55 -2.95 12.68
C PRO A 188 2.80 -2.34 13.30
N LEU A 189 3.87 -2.06 12.52
CA LEU A 189 5.11 -1.50 13.07
C LEU A 189 4.91 -0.10 13.64
N LEU A 190 4.26 0.82 12.91
CA LEU A 190 4.04 2.18 13.41
C LEU A 190 2.97 2.23 14.52
N ILE A 191 1.98 1.35 14.51
CA ILE A 191 1.01 1.21 15.59
C ILE A 191 1.68 0.64 16.85
N ILE A 192 2.54 -0.37 16.72
CA ILE A 192 3.36 -0.87 17.82
C ILE A 192 4.23 0.24 18.38
N LEU A 193 4.94 0.99 17.53
CA LEU A 193 5.76 2.12 17.94
C LEU A 193 4.96 3.16 18.74
N SER A 194 3.74 3.49 18.28
CA SER A 194 2.85 4.40 19.00
C SER A 194 2.44 3.86 20.37
N THR A 195 2.19 2.56 20.45
CA THR A 195 1.79 1.87 21.69
C THR A 195 2.94 1.84 22.69
N LEU A 196 4.17 1.56 22.23
CA LEU A 196 5.37 1.58 23.07
C LEU A 196 5.67 2.96 23.67
N ILE A 197 5.34 4.03 22.94
CA ILE A 197 5.50 5.41 23.45
C ILE A 197 4.42 5.75 24.48
N THR A 198 3.20 5.25 24.30
CA THR A 198 2.04 5.57 25.13
C THR A 198 2.02 4.76 26.42
N ASN A 199 2.28 3.45 26.33
CA ASN A 199 2.22 2.54 27.46
C ASN A 199 3.59 2.39 28.13
N LYS A 200 3.64 2.69 29.43
CA LYS A 200 4.87 2.54 30.23
C LYS A 200 5.03 1.14 30.85
N LYS A 201 4.00 0.29 30.84
CA LYS A 201 3.99 -1.01 31.54
C LYS A 201 4.00 -2.17 30.57
N ASN A 202 4.83 -3.18 30.89
CA ASN A 202 4.87 -4.55 30.34
C ASN A 202 4.62 -4.67 28.81
N ASN A 203 5.54 -4.12 28.01
CA ASN A 203 5.40 -4.06 26.55
C ASN A 203 6.19 -5.15 25.82
N TRP A 204 6.67 -6.19 26.51
CA TRP A 204 7.55 -7.22 25.92
C TRP A 204 6.93 -7.92 24.70
N LEU A 205 5.60 -8.18 24.76
CA LEU A 205 4.89 -8.81 23.65
C LEU A 205 4.91 -7.93 22.38
N TYR A 206 4.73 -6.62 22.53
CA TYR A 206 4.81 -5.68 21.40
C TYR A 206 6.23 -5.62 20.81
N TRP A 207 7.28 -5.73 21.65
CA TRP A 207 8.66 -5.82 21.17
C TRP A 207 8.88 -7.10 20.36
N ILE A 208 8.45 -8.26 20.86
CA ILE A 208 8.58 -9.54 20.15
C ILE A 208 7.83 -9.49 18.81
N ILE A 209 6.55 -9.12 18.83
CA ILE A 209 5.76 -9.08 17.60
C ILE A 209 6.31 -8.05 16.62
N GLY A 210 6.71 -6.87 17.12
CA GLY A 210 7.34 -5.84 16.30
C GLY A 210 8.63 -6.34 15.62
N SER A 211 9.47 -7.06 16.37
CA SER A 211 10.70 -7.65 15.80
C SER A 211 10.42 -8.72 14.75
N LEU A 212 9.40 -9.56 14.95
CA LEU A 212 9.00 -10.57 13.95
C LEU A 212 8.44 -9.91 12.67
N VAL A 213 7.55 -8.93 12.81
CA VAL A 213 7.01 -8.19 11.66
C VAL A 213 8.11 -7.45 10.91
N TYR A 214 9.03 -6.82 11.64
CA TYR A 214 10.18 -6.13 11.06
C TYR A 214 11.09 -7.11 10.30
N TRP A 215 11.37 -8.29 10.86
CA TRP A 215 12.18 -9.30 10.20
C TRP A 215 11.52 -9.78 8.90
N VAL A 216 10.24 -10.08 8.92
CA VAL A 216 9.48 -10.47 7.72
C VAL A 216 9.48 -9.37 6.65
N MET A 217 9.38 -8.11 7.06
CA MET A 217 9.55 -6.98 6.15
C MET A 217 10.95 -6.97 5.50
N LEU A 218 12.01 -7.25 6.25
CA LEU A 218 13.38 -7.36 5.69
C LEU A 218 13.49 -8.51 4.69
N LEU A 219 12.90 -9.68 4.99
CA LEU A 219 12.90 -10.84 4.10
C LEU A 219 12.10 -10.62 2.81
N SER A 220 11.17 -9.66 2.80
CA SER A 220 10.51 -9.21 1.56
C SER A 220 11.46 -8.47 0.59
N ALA A 221 12.61 -8.00 1.09
CA ALA A 221 13.66 -7.28 0.36
C ALA A 221 13.15 -6.05 -0.43
N SER A 222 12.14 -5.34 0.10
CA SER A 222 11.63 -4.09 -0.47
C SER A 222 12.44 -2.90 -0.01
N ARG A 223 13.36 -2.39 -0.85
CA ARG A 223 14.21 -1.22 -0.56
C ARG A 223 13.39 0.04 -0.25
N ILE A 224 12.35 0.28 -1.04
CA ILE A 224 11.53 1.49 -0.88
C ILE A 224 10.76 1.48 0.43
N THR A 225 10.18 0.35 0.80
CA THR A 225 9.44 0.25 2.06
C THR A 225 10.37 0.35 3.27
N PHE A 226 11.55 -0.25 3.19
CA PHE A 226 12.58 -0.13 4.24
C PHE A 226 12.99 1.34 4.44
N ALA A 227 13.32 2.05 3.34
CA ALA A 227 13.64 3.48 3.40
C ALA A 227 12.45 4.31 3.92
N SER A 228 11.24 4.03 3.45
CA SER A 228 10.03 4.70 3.91
C SER A 228 9.82 4.51 5.41
N LEU A 229 9.98 3.28 5.93
CA LEU A 229 9.85 3.00 7.36
C LEU A 229 10.83 3.84 8.19
N ILE A 230 12.10 3.92 7.77
CA ILE A 230 13.11 4.73 8.47
C ILE A 230 12.68 6.19 8.49
N ILE A 231 12.29 6.75 7.34
CA ILE A 231 11.89 8.15 7.22
C ILE A 231 10.68 8.45 8.12
N VAL A 232 9.61 7.68 8.00
CA VAL A 232 8.37 7.98 8.73
C VAL A 232 8.48 7.68 10.23
N SER A 233 9.28 6.65 10.63
CA SER A 233 9.57 6.38 12.03
C SER A 233 10.43 7.48 12.64
N SER A 234 11.39 8.03 11.90
CA SER A 234 12.19 9.18 12.35
C SER A 234 11.31 10.41 12.58
N ILE A 235 10.42 10.73 11.64
CA ILE A 235 9.44 11.84 11.78
C ILE A 235 8.58 11.62 13.03
N PHE A 236 8.09 10.39 13.25
CA PHE A 236 7.29 10.03 14.40
C PHE A 236 8.06 10.22 15.72
N LEU A 237 9.30 9.72 15.79
CA LEU A 237 10.14 9.81 16.99
C LEU A 237 10.54 11.26 17.31
N VAL A 238 10.85 12.07 16.29
CA VAL A 238 11.11 13.51 16.45
C VAL A 238 9.87 14.22 17.00
N ARG A 239 8.70 13.95 16.46
CA ARG A 239 7.43 14.55 16.88
C ARG A 239 7.15 14.33 18.37
N PHE A 240 7.48 13.14 18.88
CA PHE A 240 7.28 12.78 20.29
C PHE A 240 8.53 12.95 21.14
N LYS A 241 9.59 13.60 20.60
CA LYS A 241 10.85 13.91 21.31
C LYS A 241 11.55 12.67 21.88
N LYS A 242 11.49 11.55 21.14
CA LYS A 242 12.11 10.27 21.54
C LYS A 242 13.48 10.09 20.88
N TRP A 243 14.44 10.94 21.26
CA TRP A 243 15.78 10.99 20.65
C TRP A 243 16.56 9.69 20.73
N TRP A 244 16.51 8.99 21.87
CA TRP A 244 17.10 7.67 22.01
C TRP A 244 16.50 6.64 21.06
N GLY A 245 15.22 6.75 20.74
CA GLY A 245 14.57 5.93 19.74
C GLY A 245 15.15 6.15 18.34
N LEU A 246 15.58 7.39 18.02
CA LEU A 246 16.25 7.68 16.73
C LEU A 246 17.62 7.01 16.65
N VAL A 247 18.40 7.06 17.71
CA VAL A 247 19.71 6.39 17.77
C VAL A 247 19.53 4.89 17.59
N LEU A 248 18.57 4.29 18.32
CA LEU A 248 18.24 2.86 18.20
C LEU A 248 17.77 2.50 16.79
N LEU A 249 16.89 3.31 16.19
CA LEU A 249 16.43 3.12 14.80
C LEU A 249 17.60 3.15 13.82
N GLY A 250 18.54 4.09 13.98
CA GLY A 250 19.75 4.16 13.16
C GLY A 250 20.61 2.91 13.27
N ILE A 251 20.90 2.47 14.50
CA ILE A 251 21.68 1.25 14.75
C ILE A 251 21.01 0.02 14.15
N ILE A 252 19.70 -0.17 14.41
CA ILE A 252 18.93 -1.30 13.86
C ILE A 252 18.93 -1.24 12.33
N SER A 253 18.78 -0.06 11.73
CA SER A 253 18.76 0.09 10.27
C SER A 253 20.10 -0.32 9.63
N VAL A 254 21.21 0.09 10.22
CA VAL A 254 22.55 -0.28 9.75
C VAL A 254 22.76 -1.78 9.87
N ILE A 255 22.49 -2.37 11.04
CA ILE A 255 22.60 -3.81 11.28
C ILE A 255 21.73 -4.59 10.29
N SER A 256 20.52 -4.12 10.00
CA SER A 256 19.58 -4.79 9.09
C SER A 256 20.10 -4.86 7.65
N VAL A 257 20.79 -3.83 7.17
CA VAL A 257 21.41 -3.86 5.84
C VAL A 257 22.49 -4.93 5.77
N PHE A 258 23.31 -5.06 6.82
CA PHE A 258 24.36 -6.08 6.87
C PHE A 258 23.82 -7.51 7.04
N LEU A 259 22.76 -7.69 7.82
CA LEU A 259 22.14 -8.99 8.06
C LEU A 259 21.26 -9.48 6.91
N SER A 260 20.92 -8.63 5.95
CA SER A 260 20.10 -9.01 4.78
C SER A 260 20.94 -8.94 3.50
N PRO A 261 21.58 -10.05 3.06
CA PRO A 261 22.38 -10.08 1.84
C PRO A 261 21.60 -9.62 0.60
N GLN A 262 20.31 -9.90 0.57
CA GLN A 262 19.42 -9.49 -0.52
C GLN A 262 19.19 -7.96 -0.56
N LEU A 263 19.08 -7.30 0.59
CA LEU A 263 19.02 -5.84 0.68
C LEU A 263 20.39 -5.23 0.40
N ALA A 264 21.44 -5.74 1.03
CA ALA A 264 22.80 -5.27 0.87
C ALA A 264 23.23 -5.32 -0.62
N GLY A 265 23.09 -6.48 -1.29
CA GLY A 265 23.42 -6.61 -2.70
C GLY A 265 22.69 -5.61 -3.60
N ARG A 266 21.42 -5.28 -3.28
CA ARG A 266 20.64 -4.30 -4.03
C ARG A 266 21.05 -2.86 -3.80
N TYR A 267 21.47 -2.48 -2.60
CA TYR A 267 22.02 -1.16 -2.34
C TYR A 267 23.42 -1.01 -2.96
N PHE A 268 24.28 -2.03 -2.85
CA PHE A 268 25.59 -2.00 -3.47
C PHE A 268 25.53 -1.96 -5.00
N ASN A 269 24.60 -2.67 -5.62
CA ASN A 269 24.38 -2.60 -7.07
C ASN A 269 23.93 -1.20 -7.52
N LEU A 270 23.06 -0.50 -6.77
CA LEU A 270 22.69 0.88 -7.09
C LEU A 270 23.91 1.82 -7.05
N ILE A 271 24.76 1.67 -6.04
CA ILE A 271 25.98 2.48 -5.89
C ILE A 271 26.96 2.18 -7.02
N SER A 272 27.10 0.92 -7.43
CA SER A 272 27.99 0.51 -8.51
C SER A 272 27.50 1.02 -9.88
N VAL A 273 26.21 0.98 -10.14
CA VAL A 273 25.61 1.54 -11.36
C VAL A 273 25.80 3.05 -11.41
N ALA A 274 25.50 3.79 -10.33
CA ALA A 274 25.71 5.22 -10.26
C ALA A 274 27.19 5.61 -10.48
N ARG A 275 28.13 4.85 -9.91
CA ARG A 275 29.59 5.07 -10.15
C ARG A 275 30.02 4.72 -11.56
N ALA A 276 29.39 3.72 -12.19
CA ALA A 276 29.68 3.35 -13.58
C ALA A 276 29.21 4.43 -14.56
N GLU A 277 28.00 5.00 -14.34
CA GLU A 277 27.50 6.12 -15.13
C GLU A 277 28.39 7.37 -14.99
N GLU A 278 28.86 7.68 -13.78
CA GLU A 278 29.79 8.78 -13.53
C GLU A 278 31.12 8.62 -14.27
N LYS A 279 31.67 7.39 -14.32
CA LYS A 279 32.88 7.07 -15.07
C LYS A 279 32.69 7.13 -16.59
N VAL A 280 31.51 6.75 -17.11
CA VAL A 280 31.18 6.85 -18.54
C VAL A 280 31.09 8.31 -18.96
N ILE A 281 30.52 9.17 -18.14
CA ILE A 281 30.41 10.61 -18.41
C ILE A 281 31.83 11.27 -18.43
N GLN A 282 32.74 10.81 -17.57
CA GLN A 282 34.12 11.31 -17.53
C GLN A 282 35.00 10.84 -18.69
N ASN A 283 34.67 9.69 -19.31
CA ASN A 283 35.49 9.06 -20.37
C ASN A 283 34.91 9.21 -21.78
N VAL A 284 34.03 10.16 -22.05
CA VAL A 284 33.41 10.40 -23.39
C VAL A 284 34.47 10.81 -24.46
N ASN A 285 35.72 11.05 -24.10
CA ASN A 285 36.80 11.47 -25.04
C ASN A 285 37.69 10.33 -25.55
N THR A 286 37.41 9.08 -25.19
CA THR A 286 38.20 7.95 -25.74
C THR A 286 37.26 6.84 -26.16
N VAL A 287 37.06 6.70 -27.47
CA VAL A 287 36.38 5.57 -28.09
C VAL A 287 37.35 4.39 -28.10
N PRO A 288 37.09 3.28 -27.42
CA PRO A 288 37.74 2.02 -27.67
C PRO A 288 36.79 1.07 -28.39
N ASP A 289 37.32 0.46 -29.40
CA ASP A 289 36.80 -0.66 -30.16
C ASP A 289 36.33 -1.83 -29.28
N ALA A 290 35.33 -2.52 -29.81
CA ALA A 290 34.81 -3.81 -29.35
C ALA A 290 34.28 -3.85 -27.91
N LEU A 291 33.04 -3.45 -27.76
CA LEU A 291 32.19 -3.82 -26.63
C LEU A 291 32.02 -5.34 -26.54
N LYS A 292 32.85 -5.99 -25.73
CA LYS A 292 32.41 -7.23 -25.08
C LYS A 292 31.17 -6.91 -24.26
N PRO A 293 30.12 -7.74 -24.25
CA PRO A 293 28.99 -7.55 -23.37
C PRO A 293 29.50 -7.67 -21.93
N THR A 294 29.86 -6.56 -21.33
CA THR A 294 29.99 -6.45 -19.89
C THR A 294 28.61 -6.81 -19.34
N GLU A 295 28.54 -7.80 -18.46
CA GLU A 295 27.35 -8.06 -17.63
C GLU A 295 27.04 -6.76 -16.90
N VAL A 296 26.22 -5.94 -17.54
CA VAL A 296 25.67 -4.75 -16.89
C VAL A 296 24.76 -5.29 -15.79
N LEU A 297 25.18 -5.10 -14.55
CA LEU A 297 24.37 -5.35 -13.35
C LEU A 297 23.21 -4.34 -13.33
N GLU A 298 22.37 -4.42 -14.36
CA GLU A 298 21.19 -3.57 -14.47
C GLU A 298 20.21 -3.95 -13.38
N ASP A 299 19.73 -2.96 -12.62
CA ASP A 299 18.55 -3.15 -11.79
C ASP A 299 17.33 -3.31 -12.73
N ARG A 300 17.08 -4.57 -13.12
CA ARG A 300 16.03 -4.95 -14.08
C ARG A 300 14.68 -4.29 -13.73
N SER A 301 14.39 -4.15 -12.46
CA SER A 301 13.15 -3.55 -11.97
C SER A 301 13.07 -2.06 -12.27
N LEU A 302 14.13 -1.30 -12.04
CA LEU A 302 14.19 0.13 -12.32
C LEU A 302 14.18 0.39 -13.84
N ASN A 303 14.92 -0.39 -14.62
CA ASN A 303 14.96 -0.28 -16.07
C ASN A 303 13.59 -0.51 -16.73
N ILE A 304 12.82 -1.51 -16.28
CA ILE A 304 11.45 -1.74 -16.79
C ILE A 304 10.56 -0.53 -16.52
N ARG A 305 10.66 0.08 -15.33
CA ARG A 305 9.91 1.28 -14.99
C ARG A 305 10.28 2.46 -15.90
N LEU A 306 11.56 2.78 -15.97
CA LEU A 306 12.07 3.95 -16.71
C LEU A 306 11.93 3.81 -18.24
N LYS A 307 12.18 2.59 -18.78
CA LYS A 307 12.21 2.37 -20.23
C LYS A 307 10.87 1.92 -20.81
N ALA A 308 9.96 1.32 -20.03
CA ALA A 308 8.71 0.77 -20.52
C ALA A 308 7.46 1.34 -19.82
N SER A 309 7.30 1.11 -18.50
CA SER A 309 6.05 1.38 -17.79
C SER A 309 5.74 2.88 -17.69
N TRP A 310 6.69 3.68 -17.23
CA TRP A 310 6.51 5.13 -17.06
C TRP A 310 6.36 5.88 -18.38
N PRO A 311 7.17 5.62 -19.44
CA PRO A 311 6.94 6.23 -20.75
C PRO A 311 5.58 5.86 -21.36
N LYS A 312 5.07 4.65 -21.10
CA LYS A 312 3.72 4.24 -21.53
C LYS A 312 2.65 5.12 -20.88
N ALA A 313 2.74 5.35 -19.58
CA ALA A 313 1.81 6.21 -18.84
C ALA A 313 1.87 7.67 -19.34
N LEU A 314 3.07 8.20 -19.58
CA LEU A 314 3.24 9.56 -20.12
C LEU A 314 2.68 9.70 -21.53
N ARG A 315 2.85 8.70 -22.42
CA ARG A 315 2.20 8.69 -23.75
C ARG A 315 0.67 8.62 -23.66
N ALA A 316 0.12 7.91 -22.67
CA ALA A 316 -1.31 7.91 -22.43
C ALA A 316 -1.80 9.29 -22.00
N LEU A 317 -1.11 9.93 -21.05
CA LEU A 317 -1.41 11.30 -20.61
C LEU A 317 -1.43 12.30 -21.77
N ALA A 318 -0.48 12.21 -22.70
CA ALA A 318 -0.39 13.11 -23.87
C ALA A 318 -1.64 13.06 -24.76
N LYS A 319 -2.42 11.99 -24.74
CA LYS A 319 -3.68 11.89 -25.51
C LYS A 319 -4.80 12.76 -24.93
N ASN A 320 -4.88 12.87 -23.61
CA ASN A 320 -5.85 13.72 -22.92
C ASN A 320 -5.28 14.15 -21.56
N PRO A 321 -4.54 15.24 -21.47
CA PRO A 321 -3.88 15.69 -20.24
C PRO A 321 -4.87 16.07 -19.12
N ILE A 322 -6.09 16.51 -19.45
CA ILE A 322 -7.04 17.05 -18.48
C ILE A 322 -7.81 15.93 -17.77
N LEU A 323 -8.40 15.00 -18.55
CA LEU A 323 -9.30 13.95 -18.05
C LEU A 323 -8.67 12.55 -18.10
N GLY A 324 -7.46 12.43 -18.68
CA GLY A 324 -6.80 11.15 -18.88
C GLY A 324 -7.42 10.29 -19.97
N THR A 325 -7.00 9.04 -20.01
CA THR A 325 -7.42 8.06 -21.04
C THR A 325 -8.40 7.01 -20.50
N GLY A 326 -8.94 7.22 -19.31
CA GLY A 326 -9.87 6.31 -18.64
C GLY A 326 -9.18 5.18 -17.87
N TYR A 327 -9.87 4.63 -16.89
CA TYR A 327 -9.36 3.51 -16.09
C TYR A 327 -9.07 2.30 -16.98
N SER A 328 -8.04 1.53 -16.61
CA SER A 328 -7.53 0.36 -17.33
C SER A 328 -6.77 0.66 -18.65
N SER A 329 -6.70 1.91 -19.08
CA SER A 329 -6.06 2.29 -20.36
C SER A 329 -4.55 2.04 -20.38
N VAL A 330 -3.88 2.12 -19.26
CA VAL A 330 -2.42 1.92 -19.13
C VAL A 330 -2.01 0.47 -18.82
N GLY A 331 -2.99 -0.41 -18.61
CA GLY A 331 -2.78 -1.84 -18.33
C GLY A 331 -2.47 -2.12 -16.85
N LEU A 332 -1.94 -3.32 -16.59
CA LEU A 332 -1.89 -3.88 -15.23
C LEU A 332 -0.89 -3.21 -14.28
N ALA A 333 0.31 -2.89 -14.75
CA ALA A 333 1.36 -2.37 -13.91
C ALA A 333 1.97 -1.12 -14.54
N VAL A 334 1.85 -0.01 -13.83
CA VAL A 334 2.63 1.20 -14.09
C VAL A 334 3.80 1.27 -13.12
N ASP A 335 3.63 0.61 -11.96
CA ASP A 335 4.56 0.67 -10.83
C ASP A 335 4.81 2.10 -10.33
N ASN A 336 3.76 2.93 -10.39
CA ASN A 336 3.75 4.29 -9.88
C ASN A 336 2.30 4.79 -9.84
N ASP A 337 1.70 4.89 -8.65
CA ASP A 337 0.31 5.33 -8.49
C ASP A 337 0.06 6.74 -9.05
N TYR A 338 1.02 7.66 -8.91
CA TYR A 338 0.85 9.04 -9.38
C TYR A 338 0.78 9.11 -10.91
N LEU A 339 1.68 8.39 -11.59
CA LEU A 339 1.67 8.31 -13.05
C LEU A 339 0.46 7.53 -13.56
N ARG A 340 0.00 6.51 -12.83
CA ARG A 340 -1.23 5.79 -13.14
C ARG A 340 -2.43 6.71 -13.06
N VAL A 341 -2.63 7.37 -11.92
CA VAL A 341 -3.73 8.32 -11.73
C VAL A 341 -3.67 9.43 -12.77
N LEU A 342 -2.48 9.97 -13.04
CA LEU A 342 -2.27 11.02 -14.03
C LEU A 342 -2.62 10.55 -15.45
N ALA A 343 -2.20 9.35 -15.85
CA ALA A 343 -2.48 8.79 -17.17
C ALA A 343 -3.96 8.42 -17.35
N GLU A 344 -4.57 7.80 -16.33
CA GLU A 344 -5.94 7.31 -16.39
C GLU A 344 -6.99 8.41 -16.19
N THR A 345 -6.71 9.40 -15.29
CA THR A 345 -7.70 10.42 -14.89
C THR A 345 -7.24 11.86 -15.10
N GLY A 346 -6.07 12.05 -15.72
CA GLY A 346 -5.51 13.36 -16.07
C GLY A 346 -5.10 14.20 -14.86
N ILE A 347 -4.81 15.46 -15.12
CA ILE A 347 -4.41 16.43 -14.08
C ILE A 347 -5.54 16.64 -13.07
N LEU A 348 -6.81 16.63 -13.51
CA LEU A 348 -7.96 16.76 -12.61
C LEU A 348 -8.05 15.57 -11.65
N GLY A 349 -7.79 14.35 -12.12
CA GLY A 349 -7.73 13.16 -11.28
C GLY A 349 -6.59 13.23 -10.27
N LEU A 350 -5.39 13.58 -10.70
CA LEU A 350 -4.24 13.72 -9.79
C LEU A 350 -4.47 14.84 -8.76
N ALA A 351 -5.02 15.97 -9.17
CA ALA A 351 -5.34 17.07 -8.26
C ALA A 351 -6.40 16.66 -7.21
N SER A 352 -7.47 15.99 -7.64
CA SER A 352 -8.51 15.51 -6.73
C SER A 352 -8.01 14.38 -5.81
N PHE A 353 -7.16 13.47 -6.31
CA PHE A 353 -6.48 12.46 -5.48
C PHE A 353 -5.57 13.12 -4.44
N GLY A 354 -4.74 14.09 -4.86
CA GLY A 354 -3.91 14.88 -3.96
C GLY A 354 -4.72 15.65 -2.92
N LEU A 355 -5.89 16.17 -3.29
CA LEU A 355 -6.79 16.87 -2.36
C LEU A 355 -7.23 15.96 -1.21
N VAL A 356 -7.51 14.67 -1.47
CA VAL A 356 -7.87 13.71 -0.41
C VAL A 356 -6.73 13.63 0.63
N PHE A 357 -5.50 13.43 0.21
CA PHE A 357 -4.36 13.35 1.12
C PHE A 357 -4.06 14.68 1.81
N LEU A 358 -4.18 15.79 1.11
CA LEU A 358 -4.05 17.12 1.73
C LEU A 358 -5.08 17.32 2.86
N ARG A 359 -6.31 16.87 2.68
CA ARG A 359 -7.35 16.92 3.73
C ARG A 359 -7.02 15.99 4.91
N LEU A 360 -6.50 14.78 4.64
CA LEU A 360 -6.02 13.86 5.68
C LEU A 360 -4.89 14.51 6.50
N PHE A 361 -3.83 14.99 5.84
CA PHE A 361 -2.70 15.64 6.51
C PHE A 361 -3.15 16.86 7.31
N LYS A 362 -3.92 17.76 6.69
CA LYS A 362 -4.45 18.97 7.38
C LYS A 362 -5.27 18.61 8.61
N SER A 363 -6.05 17.52 8.53
CA SER A 363 -6.87 17.06 9.65
C SER A 363 -6.00 16.50 10.78
N TRP A 364 -4.98 15.68 10.48
CA TRP A 364 -4.31 14.87 11.49
C TRP A 364 -3.03 15.48 12.07
N ILE A 365 -2.36 16.38 11.37
CA ILE A 365 -1.06 16.94 11.78
C ILE A 365 -1.12 17.70 13.10
N SER A 366 -2.26 18.32 13.43
CA SER A 366 -2.49 19.04 14.67
C SER A 366 -2.79 18.15 15.88
N SER A 367 -3.01 16.84 15.66
CA SER A 367 -3.34 15.90 16.72
C SER A 367 -2.18 15.71 17.69
N LYS A 368 -2.49 15.52 18.97
CA LYS A 368 -1.54 15.12 20.01
C LYS A 368 -1.49 13.60 20.22
N SER A 369 -2.43 12.86 19.62
CA SER A 369 -2.54 11.40 19.79
C SER A 369 -1.44 10.67 19.05
N PRO A 370 -0.65 9.79 19.72
CA PRO A 370 0.35 8.95 19.08
C PRO A 370 -0.27 7.99 18.02
N PHE A 371 -1.48 7.50 18.27
CA PHE A 371 -2.17 6.64 17.30
C PHE A 371 -2.48 7.39 15.98
N VAL A 372 -3.02 8.61 16.06
CA VAL A 372 -3.30 9.43 14.85
C VAL A 372 -2.00 9.71 14.09
N TRP A 373 -0.92 10.02 14.80
CA TRP A 373 0.39 10.22 14.19
C TRP A 373 0.97 8.94 13.59
N ALA A 374 0.73 7.77 14.19
CA ALA A 374 1.14 6.50 13.59
C ALA A 374 0.47 6.29 12.23
N ILE A 375 -0.85 6.51 12.12
CA ILE A 375 -1.56 6.39 10.85
C ILE A 375 -1.16 7.50 9.87
N LEU A 376 -0.86 8.72 10.33
CA LEU A 376 -0.30 9.78 9.49
C LEU A 376 1.06 9.36 8.90
N CYS A 377 1.92 8.75 9.71
CA CYS A 377 3.20 8.22 9.28
C CYS A 377 3.03 7.02 8.32
N VAL A 378 2.07 6.11 8.58
CA VAL A 378 1.70 5.06 7.61
C VAL A 378 1.31 5.69 6.29
N THR A 379 0.44 6.71 6.30
CA THR A 379 0.03 7.43 5.08
C THR A 379 1.24 7.97 4.33
N GLY A 380 2.16 8.66 5.02
CA GLY A 380 3.39 9.15 4.43
C GLY A 380 4.27 8.03 3.84
N GLY A 381 4.40 6.91 4.57
CA GLY A 381 5.15 5.74 4.12
C GLY A 381 4.54 5.09 2.87
N LEU A 382 3.21 4.97 2.80
CA LEU A 382 2.52 4.46 1.62
C LEU A 382 2.66 5.41 0.42
N LEU A 383 2.57 6.72 0.63
CA LEU A 383 2.79 7.72 -0.42
C LEU A 383 4.22 7.68 -0.99
N LEU A 384 5.23 7.41 -0.15
CA LEU A 384 6.60 7.18 -0.62
C LEU A 384 6.70 5.89 -1.44
N ASN A 385 6.03 4.81 -1.00
CA ASN A 385 5.97 3.57 -1.78
C ASN A 385 5.26 3.75 -3.11
N ALA A 386 4.21 4.58 -3.16
CA ALA A 386 3.41 4.87 -4.35
C ALA A 386 4.21 5.45 -5.53
N VAL A 387 5.42 5.97 -5.29
CA VAL A 387 6.34 6.41 -6.35
C VAL A 387 6.89 5.25 -7.19
N PHE A 388 7.01 4.06 -6.58
CA PHE A 388 7.65 2.89 -7.21
C PHE A 388 6.75 1.66 -7.29
N ILE A 389 5.53 1.72 -6.75
CA ILE A 389 4.61 0.59 -6.66
C ILE A 389 3.19 1.13 -6.81
N ASP A 390 2.30 0.36 -7.43
CA ASP A 390 0.85 0.66 -7.48
C ASP A 390 0.18 0.24 -6.16
N ILE A 391 0.47 0.97 -5.07
CA ILE A 391 0.10 0.57 -3.70
C ILE A 391 -1.39 0.78 -3.41
N PHE A 392 -1.99 1.83 -3.97
CA PHE A 392 -3.42 2.12 -3.83
C PHE A 392 -4.30 1.33 -4.81
N GLU A 393 -3.67 0.54 -5.70
CA GLU A 393 -4.30 -0.52 -6.50
C GLU A 393 -4.23 -1.89 -5.82
N ALA A 394 -3.30 -2.07 -4.90
CA ALA A 394 -3.18 -3.31 -4.15
C ALA A 394 -4.36 -3.47 -3.19
N SER A 395 -5.35 -4.31 -3.55
CA SER A 395 -6.66 -4.43 -2.87
C SER A 395 -6.55 -4.50 -1.35
N LYS A 396 -5.69 -5.36 -0.82
CA LYS A 396 -5.52 -5.53 0.62
C LYS A 396 -4.99 -4.28 1.32
N ILE A 397 -3.99 -3.62 0.70
CA ILE A 397 -3.37 -2.43 1.28
C ILE A 397 -4.34 -1.26 1.22
N ALA A 398 -4.94 -1.03 0.06
CA ALA A 398 -5.90 0.05 -0.13
C ALA A 398 -7.11 -0.09 0.81
N THR A 399 -7.72 -1.28 0.90
CA THR A 399 -8.86 -1.56 1.79
C THR A 399 -8.53 -1.25 3.25
N ILE A 400 -7.38 -1.76 3.75
CA ILE A 400 -6.96 -1.54 5.14
C ILE A 400 -6.63 -0.08 5.38
N PHE A 401 -5.94 0.56 4.44
CA PHE A 401 -5.58 1.98 4.55
C PHE A 401 -6.81 2.85 4.69
N TRP A 402 -7.77 2.74 3.77
CA TRP A 402 -8.99 3.56 3.81
C TRP A 402 -9.85 3.26 5.03
N LEU A 403 -9.94 1.99 5.44
CA LEU A 403 -10.64 1.59 6.67
C LEU A 403 -10.03 2.29 7.89
N LEU A 404 -8.71 2.22 8.06
CA LEU A 404 -8.01 2.85 9.17
C LEU A 404 -8.00 4.38 9.09
N ALA A 405 -8.01 4.95 7.89
CA ALA A 405 -8.17 6.39 7.70
C ALA A 405 -9.52 6.88 8.22
N GLY A 406 -10.61 6.16 7.93
CA GLY A 406 -11.93 6.48 8.46
C GLY A 406 -12.01 6.37 9.98
N VAL A 407 -11.46 5.27 10.53
CA VAL A 407 -11.33 5.06 11.98
C VAL A 407 -10.56 6.21 12.65
N THR A 408 -9.43 6.59 12.08
CA THR A 408 -8.56 7.65 12.62
C THR A 408 -9.26 9.00 12.60
N GLN A 409 -10.00 9.30 11.53
CA GLN A 409 -10.77 10.55 11.45
C GLN A 409 -11.84 10.61 12.53
N LYS A 410 -12.65 9.56 12.68
CA LYS A 410 -13.68 9.51 13.72
C LYS A 410 -13.10 9.54 15.13
N PHE A 411 -12.04 8.77 15.38
CA PHE A 411 -11.33 8.76 16.67
C PHE A 411 -10.83 10.17 17.04
N ARG A 412 -10.25 10.91 16.07
CA ARG A 412 -9.77 12.27 16.30
C ARG A 412 -10.91 13.24 16.68
N GLU A 413 -12.11 13.01 16.16
CA GLU A 413 -13.30 13.84 16.49
C GLU A 413 -13.87 13.54 17.87
N LEU A 414 -13.59 12.34 18.40
CA LEU A 414 -14.03 11.91 19.72
C LEU A 414 -13.07 12.34 20.85
N VAL A 415 -11.82 12.70 20.52
CA VAL A 415 -10.74 13.12 21.45
C VAL A 415 -10.56 14.63 21.36
#